data_54938f652746ee4cdaddd71149ec936f
#
_entry.id   54938f652746ee4cdaddd71149ec936f
#
_cell.length_a   1.000
_cell.length_b   1.000
_cell.length_c   1.000
_cell.angle_alpha   90.00
_cell.angle_beta   90.00
_cell.angle_gamma   90.00
#
_symmetry.space_group_name_H-M   'P 1'
#
loop_
_entity.id
_entity.type
_entity.pdbx_description
1 polymer ?
#
loop_
_entity_poly.entity_id
_entity_poly.type
_entity_poly.pdbx_seq_one_letter_code
_entity_poly.pdbx_strand_id
1 'polypeptide(L)'
;EQGEVSVDALAKHFSTSEVTIRKDLAVLETGGLLLRRYGGAVPLPSEMVVDSNPDQVSKRKLAIARAAAERIRDHNRVIIDSGSTTSAMIPMLGNKRGLIVMTNSLNVAGALRELENEPTLLMTGGTWDPHSESFQGQVAEQVLRSYDFDQLFIGADGIDPERGPTTFNELVG
;
A
#
# COMPACT_ATOMS: atom_id res chain seq x y z
N GLU A 1 6.54 27.43 -6.67
CA GLU A 1 7.64 27.06 -7.59
C GLU A 1 9.00 26.94 -6.87
N GLN A 2 9.05 26.99 -5.54
CA GLN A 2 10.22 26.63 -4.73
C GLN A 2 9.95 25.22 -4.17
N GLY A 3 10.81 24.27 -4.47
CA GLY A 3 10.61 22.87 -4.17
C GLY A 3 10.61 22.50 -2.68
N GLU A 4 10.85 23.43 -1.78
CA GLU A 4 10.86 23.26 -0.33
C GLU A 4 10.44 24.54 0.39
N VAL A 5 9.66 24.41 1.47
CA VAL A 5 9.26 25.55 2.30
C VAL A 5 9.63 25.29 3.77
N SER A 6 10.09 26.33 4.47
CA SER A 6 10.37 26.24 5.90
C SER A 6 9.20 26.75 6.74
N VAL A 7 9.02 26.15 7.92
CA VAL A 7 8.01 26.58 8.90
C VAL A 7 8.18 28.03 9.30
N ASP A 8 9.43 28.47 9.56
CA ASP A 8 9.76 29.86 9.92
C ASP A 8 9.41 30.85 8.79
N ALA A 9 9.75 30.52 7.54
CA ALA A 9 9.42 31.37 6.39
C ALA A 9 7.91 31.51 6.20
N LEU A 10 7.16 30.41 6.33
CA LEU A 10 5.70 30.42 6.24
C LEU A 10 5.06 31.20 7.40
N ALA A 11 5.56 31.01 8.63
CA ALA A 11 5.06 31.75 9.80
C ALA A 11 5.23 33.26 9.63
N LYS A 12 6.37 33.70 9.13
CA LYS A 12 6.61 35.11 8.80
C LYS A 12 5.72 35.60 7.66
N HIS A 13 5.62 34.85 6.58
CA HIS A 13 4.83 35.21 5.40
C HIS A 13 3.35 35.40 5.73
N PHE A 14 2.78 34.48 6.50
CA PHE A 14 1.37 34.51 6.89
C PHE A 14 1.09 35.25 8.22
N SER A 15 2.12 35.85 8.84
CA SER A 15 2.03 36.56 10.13
C SER A 15 1.34 35.71 11.21
N THR A 16 1.71 34.45 11.31
CA THR A 16 1.13 33.47 12.26
C THR A 16 2.24 32.75 13.04
N SER A 17 1.83 31.92 14.01
CA SER A 17 2.83 31.17 14.81
C SER A 17 3.33 29.94 14.04
N GLU A 18 4.57 29.54 14.31
CA GLU A 18 5.12 28.27 13.78
C GLU A 18 4.27 27.05 14.19
N VAL A 19 3.62 27.11 15.37
CA VAL A 19 2.75 26.05 15.85
C VAL A 19 1.53 25.90 14.93
N THR A 20 0.95 27.02 14.50
CA THR A 20 -0.16 27.02 13.55
C THR A 20 0.29 26.44 12.21
N ILE A 21 1.40 26.90 11.67
CA ILE A 21 1.97 26.36 10.43
C ILE A 21 2.22 24.86 10.52
N ARG A 22 2.78 24.36 11.63
CA ARG A 22 3.00 22.91 11.82
C ARG A 22 1.71 22.11 11.83
N LYS A 23 0.62 22.66 12.40
CA LYS A 23 -0.71 22.02 12.36
C LYS A 23 -1.28 22.01 10.94
N ASP A 24 -1.19 23.13 10.25
CA ASP A 24 -1.71 23.25 8.88
C ASP A 24 -0.95 22.30 7.92
N LEU A 25 0.38 22.24 8.04
CA LEU A 25 1.19 21.31 7.26
C LEU A 25 0.86 19.84 7.59
N ALA A 26 0.51 19.52 8.84
CA ALA A 26 0.08 18.18 9.20
C ALA A 26 -1.26 17.80 8.55
N VAL A 27 -2.19 18.72 8.49
CA VAL A 27 -3.48 18.52 7.78
C VAL A 27 -3.26 18.30 6.29
N LEU A 28 -2.39 19.11 5.66
CA LEU A 28 -2.05 18.99 4.25
C LEU A 28 -1.31 17.68 3.93
N GLU A 29 -0.43 17.22 4.83
CA GLU A 29 0.24 15.92 4.72
C GLU A 29 -0.75 14.76 4.80
N THR A 30 -1.68 14.80 5.77
CA THR A 30 -2.77 13.81 5.89
C THR A 30 -3.67 13.81 4.64
N GLY A 31 -3.86 14.97 4.02
CA GLY A 31 -4.56 15.11 2.75
C GLY A 31 -3.74 14.71 1.51
N GLY A 32 -2.50 14.23 1.68
CA GLY A 32 -1.66 13.78 0.57
C GLY A 32 -1.21 14.90 -0.37
N LEU A 33 -1.10 16.14 0.11
CA LEU A 33 -0.74 17.31 -0.70
C LEU A 33 0.75 17.66 -0.62
N LEU A 34 1.43 17.21 0.43
CA LEU A 34 2.86 17.46 0.67
C LEU A 34 3.44 16.43 1.64
N LEU A 35 4.78 16.41 1.73
CA LEU A 35 5.51 15.67 2.76
C LEU A 35 6.16 16.64 3.73
N ARG A 36 5.98 16.41 5.03
CA ARG A 36 6.68 17.17 6.06
C ARG A 36 8.12 16.66 6.21
N ARG A 37 9.02 17.61 6.42
CA ARG A 37 10.42 17.35 6.79
C ARG A 37 10.77 18.14 8.04
N TYR A 38 11.93 17.85 8.63
CA TYR A 38 12.43 18.62 9.79
C TYR A 38 12.52 20.09 9.43
N GLY A 39 11.72 20.92 10.10
CA GLY A 39 11.69 22.37 9.88
C GLY A 39 10.87 22.87 8.68
N GLY A 40 10.20 22.00 7.93
CA GLY A 40 9.49 22.45 6.73
C GLY A 40 8.61 21.41 6.06
N ALA A 41 8.35 21.62 4.78
CA ALA A 41 7.63 20.71 3.91
C ALA A 41 8.14 20.79 2.47
N VAL A 42 8.01 19.69 1.74
CA VAL A 42 8.30 19.60 0.31
C VAL A 42 7.02 19.19 -0.44
N PRO A 43 6.83 19.63 -1.69
CA PRO A 43 5.77 19.08 -2.52
C PRO A 43 5.93 17.57 -2.61
N LEU A 44 4.82 16.86 -2.67
CA LEU A 44 4.88 15.47 -3.11
C LEU A 44 5.58 15.42 -4.48
N PRO A 45 6.56 14.54 -4.68
CA PRO A 45 7.03 14.25 -6.01
C PRO A 45 5.83 14.00 -6.93
N SER A 46 5.85 14.51 -8.16
CA SER A 46 4.73 14.33 -9.11
C SER A 46 4.37 12.86 -9.34
N GLU A 47 5.25 11.96 -8.96
CA GLU A 47 5.07 10.51 -8.96
C GLU A 47 4.26 10.00 -7.74
N MET A 48 4.19 10.79 -6.67
CA MET A 48 3.42 10.54 -5.45
C MET A 48 2.13 11.37 -5.36
N VAL A 49 1.80 12.17 -6.37
CA VAL A 49 0.46 12.77 -6.44
C VAL A 49 -0.52 11.63 -6.65
N VAL A 50 -1.04 11.16 -5.52
CA VAL A 50 -2.18 10.23 -5.50
C VAL A 50 -3.27 10.94 -6.30
N ASP A 51 -3.73 10.31 -7.37
CA ASP A 51 -4.93 10.74 -8.08
C ASP A 51 -5.97 11.06 -7.00
N SER A 52 -6.46 12.29 -6.99
CA SER A 52 -7.30 12.87 -5.94
C SER A 52 -8.70 12.23 -5.82
N ASN A 53 -8.85 11.05 -6.34
CA ASN A 53 -10.02 10.21 -6.18
C ASN A 53 -9.60 8.88 -5.53
N PRO A 54 -9.83 8.69 -4.21
CA PRO A 54 -9.46 7.46 -3.50
C PRO A 54 -10.11 6.20 -4.09
N ASP A 55 -11.18 6.34 -4.86
CA ASP A 55 -11.90 5.22 -5.46
C ASP A 55 -11.37 4.83 -6.86
N GLN A 56 -10.42 5.58 -7.42
CA GLN A 56 -9.90 5.31 -8.76
C GLN A 56 -8.45 4.85 -8.72
N VAL A 57 -8.24 3.56 -8.98
CA VAL A 57 -6.90 2.99 -9.13
C VAL A 57 -6.21 3.64 -10.34
N SER A 58 -5.05 4.26 -10.13
CA SER A 58 -4.34 4.95 -11.21
C SER A 58 -3.99 4.01 -12.36
N LYS A 59 -3.87 4.54 -13.58
CA LYS A 59 -3.49 3.76 -14.76
C LYS A 59 -2.15 3.02 -14.58
N ARG A 60 -1.22 3.59 -13.80
CA ARG A 60 0.07 2.96 -13.46
C ARG A 60 -0.12 1.73 -12.58
N LYS A 61 -0.94 1.84 -11.54
CA LYS A 61 -1.28 0.71 -10.64
C LYS A 61 -1.97 -0.41 -11.40
N LEU A 62 -2.91 -0.07 -12.30
CA LEU A 62 -3.57 -1.06 -13.15
C LEU A 62 -2.59 -1.76 -14.11
N ALA A 63 -1.62 -1.04 -14.67
CA ALA A 63 -0.59 -1.65 -15.51
C ALA A 63 0.29 -2.62 -14.72
N ILE A 64 0.69 -2.25 -13.50
CA ILE A 64 1.44 -3.13 -12.58
C ILE A 64 0.59 -4.36 -12.22
N ALA A 65 -0.67 -4.16 -11.83
CA ALA A 65 -1.59 -5.23 -11.47
C ALA A 65 -1.77 -6.24 -12.61
N ARG A 66 -1.90 -5.76 -13.85
CA ARG A 66 -2.00 -6.61 -15.04
C ARG A 66 -0.73 -7.43 -15.27
N ALA A 67 0.44 -6.79 -15.26
CA ALA A 67 1.72 -7.48 -15.42
C ALA A 67 1.97 -8.52 -14.31
N ALA A 68 1.52 -8.24 -13.08
CA ALA A 68 1.59 -9.18 -11.96
C ALA A 68 0.66 -10.38 -12.18
N ALA A 69 -0.61 -10.14 -12.54
CA ALA A 69 -1.60 -11.20 -12.79
C ALA A 69 -1.18 -12.14 -13.94
N GLU A 70 -0.53 -11.62 -14.99
CA GLU A 70 0.00 -12.43 -16.10
C GLU A 70 1.08 -13.43 -15.66
N ARG A 71 1.78 -13.17 -14.56
CA ARG A 71 2.81 -14.07 -14.01
C ARG A 71 2.24 -15.23 -13.22
N ILE A 72 0.98 -15.14 -12.79
CA ILE A 72 0.30 -16.20 -12.05
C ILE A 72 -0.19 -17.26 -13.03
N ARG A 73 0.08 -18.52 -12.73
CA ARG A 73 -0.34 -19.69 -13.50
C ARG A 73 -1.45 -20.45 -12.78
N ASP A 74 -2.16 -21.32 -13.49
CA ASP A 74 -3.07 -22.27 -12.88
C ASP A 74 -2.35 -23.07 -11.78
N HIS A 75 -3.06 -23.36 -10.70
CA HIS A 75 -2.59 -24.13 -9.55
C HIS A 75 -1.47 -23.47 -8.74
N ASN A 76 -1.11 -22.22 -9.01
CA ASN A 76 -0.15 -21.52 -8.17
C ASN A 76 -0.69 -21.27 -6.77
N ARG A 77 0.26 -21.26 -5.83
CA ARG A 77 0.08 -20.81 -4.45
C ARG A 77 0.70 -19.43 -4.32
N VAL A 78 -0.11 -18.43 -4.03
CA VAL A 78 0.35 -17.04 -4.03
C VAL A 78 0.00 -16.33 -2.74
N ILE A 79 0.88 -15.43 -2.32
CA ILE A 79 0.58 -14.46 -1.26
C ILE A 79 0.29 -13.12 -1.95
N ILE A 80 -0.82 -12.49 -1.56
CA ILE A 80 -1.20 -11.15 -2.02
C ILE A 80 -1.41 -10.28 -0.79
N ASP A 81 -0.53 -9.30 -0.63
CA ASP A 81 -0.54 -8.34 0.46
C ASP A 81 -1.64 -7.29 0.31
N SER A 82 -1.91 -6.54 1.39
CA SER A 82 -2.80 -5.38 1.38
C SER A 82 -2.29 -4.28 0.43
N GLY A 83 -3.21 -3.48 -0.06
CA GLY A 83 -2.90 -2.30 -0.86
C GLY A 83 -3.71 -2.19 -2.15
N SER A 84 -3.85 -0.97 -2.66
CA SER A 84 -4.66 -0.67 -3.83
C SER A 84 -4.11 -1.27 -5.13
N THR A 85 -2.79 -1.41 -5.25
CA THR A 85 -2.14 -2.02 -6.42
C THR A 85 -2.31 -3.52 -6.43
N THR A 86 -2.11 -4.19 -5.29
CA THR A 86 -2.26 -5.62 -5.13
C THR A 86 -3.72 -6.04 -5.28
N SER A 87 -4.65 -5.29 -4.68
CA SER A 87 -6.10 -5.52 -4.83
C SER A 87 -6.58 -5.39 -6.28
N ALA A 88 -5.99 -4.48 -7.06
CA ALA A 88 -6.37 -4.26 -8.46
C ALA A 88 -6.07 -5.47 -9.37
N MET A 89 -5.22 -6.41 -8.96
CA MET A 89 -4.95 -7.63 -9.75
C MET A 89 -6.05 -8.70 -9.58
N ILE A 90 -6.83 -8.66 -8.49
CA ILE A 90 -7.79 -9.74 -8.18
C ILE A 90 -8.80 -10.00 -9.30
N PRO A 91 -9.48 -8.99 -9.89
CA PRO A 91 -10.43 -9.24 -11.00
C PRO A 91 -9.78 -9.92 -12.22
N MET A 92 -8.46 -9.79 -12.39
CA MET A 92 -7.71 -10.37 -13.51
C MET A 92 -7.38 -11.86 -13.28
N LEU A 93 -7.63 -12.39 -12.09
CA LEU A 93 -7.40 -13.80 -11.73
C LEU A 93 -8.57 -14.71 -12.01
N GLY A 94 -9.72 -14.19 -12.43
CA GLY A 94 -10.96 -14.96 -12.64
C GLY A 94 -10.87 -16.05 -13.69
N ASN A 95 -9.86 -16.03 -14.58
CA ASN A 95 -9.62 -17.05 -15.60
C ASN A 95 -8.63 -18.15 -15.16
N LYS A 96 -8.06 -18.05 -13.94
CA LYS A 96 -7.07 -19.00 -13.42
C LYS A 96 -7.77 -20.12 -12.67
N ARG A 97 -7.25 -21.35 -12.73
CA ARG A 97 -7.84 -22.52 -12.07
C ARG A 97 -6.98 -22.97 -10.90
N GLY A 98 -7.66 -23.45 -9.85
CA GLY A 98 -7.03 -24.11 -8.72
C GLY A 98 -6.04 -23.24 -7.96
N LEU A 99 -6.24 -21.92 -7.95
CA LEU A 99 -5.40 -21.02 -7.17
C LEU A 99 -5.59 -21.23 -5.67
N ILE A 100 -4.50 -21.13 -4.93
CA ILE A 100 -4.50 -21.00 -3.48
C ILE A 100 -3.91 -19.62 -3.19
N VAL A 101 -4.71 -18.74 -2.59
CA VAL A 101 -4.30 -17.36 -2.31
C VAL A 101 -4.33 -17.12 -0.80
N MET A 102 -3.18 -16.73 -0.25
CA MET A 102 -3.09 -16.22 1.12
C MET A 102 -3.03 -14.70 1.11
N THR A 103 -3.74 -14.09 2.04
CA THR A 103 -3.70 -12.63 2.22
C THR A 103 -3.81 -12.24 3.69
N ASN A 104 -3.27 -11.07 4.01
CA ASN A 104 -3.45 -10.37 5.27
C ASN A 104 -4.54 -9.29 5.20
N SER A 105 -5.21 -9.12 4.05
CA SER A 105 -6.13 -8.03 3.76
C SER A 105 -7.58 -8.49 3.64
N LEU A 106 -8.49 -7.83 4.36
CA LEU A 106 -9.94 -8.05 4.22
C LEU A 106 -10.44 -7.61 2.84
N ASN A 107 -9.88 -6.55 2.27
CA ASN A 107 -10.26 -6.05 0.95
C ASN A 107 -9.91 -7.07 -0.15
N VAL A 108 -8.68 -7.61 -0.10
CA VAL A 108 -8.25 -8.68 -1.03
C VAL A 108 -9.10 -9.93 -0.85
N ALA A 109 -9.33 -10.35 0.41
CA ALA A 109 -10.17 -11.52 0.71
C ALA A 109 -11.60 -11.35 0.22
N GLY A 110 -12.20 -10.16 0.41
CA GLY A 110 -13.51 -9.81 -0.11
C GLY A 110 -13.58 -9.94 -1.63
N ALA A 111 -12.63 -9.35 -2.34
CA ALA A 111 -12.56 -9.40 -3.80
C ALA A 111 -12.34 -10.82 -4.34
N LEU A 112 -11.53 -11.65 -3.68
CA LEU A 112 -11.32 -13.05 -4.06
C LEU A 112 -12.59 -13.89 -3.97
N ARG A 113 -13.44 -13.65 -2.98
CA ARG A 113 -14.70 -14.35 -2.78
C ARG A 113 -15.73 -14.08 -3.88
N GLU A 114 -15.62 -12.97 -4.57
CA GLU A 114 -16.52 -12.60 -5.68
C GLU A 114 -16.08 -13.21 -7.02
N LEU A 115 -14.95 -13.92 -7.07
CA LEU A 115 -14.49 -14.57 -8.29
C LEU A 115 -15.22 -15.88 -8.55
N GLU A 116 -15.72 -16.06 -9.76
CA GLU A 116 -16.46 -17.26 -10.20
C GLU A 116 -15.59 -18.54 -10.22
N ASN A 117 -14.28 -18.42 -10.33
CA ASN A 117 -13.34 -19.54 -10.33
C ASN A 117 -13.00 -20.08 -8.92
N GLU A 118 -13.61 -19.52 -7.87
CA GLU A 118 -13.57 -19.96 -6.48
C GLU A 118 -12.14 -20.32 -5.99
N PRO A 119 -11.18 -19.39 -5.97
CA PRO A 119 -9.84 -19.68 -5.46
C PRO A 119 -9.90 -20.08 -3.98
N THR A 120 -9.05 -21.02 -3.58
CA THR A 120 -8.89 -21.33 -2.15
C THR A 120 -8.30 -20.13 -1.43
N LEU A 121 -9.05 -19.56 -0.49
CA LEU A 121 -8.64 -18.40 0.29
C LEU A 121 -8.07 -18.84 1.63
N LEU A 122 -6.87 -18.38 1.93
CA LEU A 122 -6.21 -18.47 3.23
C LEU A 122 -6.00 -17.07 3.80
N MET A 123 -6.25 -16.92 5.11
CA MET A 123 -5.99 -15.68 5.82
C MET A 123 -4.81 -15.85 6.79
N THR A 124 -3.92 -14.87 6.85
CA THR A 124 -2.82 -14.90 7.82
C THR A 124 -3.32 -14.87 9.26
N GLY A 125 -4.48 -14.23 9.50
CA GLY A 125 -4.89 -13.90 10.86
C GLY A 125 -3.92 -12.90 11.52
N GLY A 126 -4.05 -12.73 12.83
CA GLY A 126 -3.23 -11.81 13.61
C GLY A 126 -4.03 -10.61 14.12
N THR A 127 -3.35 -9.49 14.37
CA THR A 127 -3.96 -8.25 14.86
C THR A 127 -4.27 -7.31 13.70
N TRP A 128 -5.49 -6.81 13.65
CA TRP A 128 -5.90 -5.84 12.63
C TRP A 128 -5.26 -4.48 12.89
N ASP A 129 -4.62 -3.93 11.87
CA ASP A 129 -4.17 -2.55 11.83
C ASP A 129 -5.01 -1.72 10.84
N PRO A 130 -5.73 -0.70 11.32
CA PRO A 130 -6.59 0.13 10.47
C PRO A 130 -5.81 1.06 9.53
N HIS A 131 -4.53 1.33 9.79
CA HIS A 131 -3.72 2.21 8.94
C HIS A 131 -3.21 1.50 7.68
N SER A 132 -2.71 0.28 7.84
CA SER A 132 -2.27 -0.55 6.71
C SER A 132 -3.42 -1.38 6.11
N GLU A 133 -4.60 -1.39 6.74
CA GLU A 133 -5.74 -2.25 6.39
C GLU A 133 -5.33 -3.72 6.25
N SER A 134 -4.50 -4.18 7.20
CA SER A 134 -3.93 -5.53 7.18
C SER A 134 -3.91 -6.19 8.56
N PHE A 135 -3.86 -7.52 8.56
CA PHE A 135 -3.55 -8.32 9.73
C PHE A 135 -2.04 -8.51 9.83
N GLN A 136 -1.50 -8.35 11.04
CA GLN A 136 -0.06 -8.40 11.30
C GLN A 136 0.27 -9.01 12.66
N GLY A 137 1.56 -9.16 12.94
CA GLY A 137 2.08 -9.68 14.19
C GLY A 137 2.43 -11.17 14.16
N GLN A 138 2.85 -11.71 15.30
CA GLN A 138 3.41 -13.06 15.43
C GLN A 138 2.52 -14.18 14.88
N VAL A 139 1.20 -14.06 15.02
CA VAL A 139 0.26 -15.05 14.46
C VAL A 139 0.33 -15.07 12.94
N ALA A 140 0.34 -13.90 12.31
CA ALA A 140 0.48 -13.79 10.85
C ALA A 140 1.81 -14.38 10.37
N GLU A 141 2.92 -14.07 11.07
CA GLU A 141 4.24 -14.63 10.75
C GLU A 141 4.27 -16.17 10.87
N GLN A 142 3.69 -16.72 11.93
CA GLN A 142 3.63 -18.17 12.12
C GLN A 142 2.84 -18.86 11.02
N VAL A 143 1.71 -18.27 10.61
CA VAL A 143 0.90 -18.80 9.52
C VAL A 143 1.68 -18.74 8.20
N LEU A 144 2.32 -17.61 7.88
CA LEU A 144 3.17 -17.48 6.69
C LEU A 144 4.28 -18.54 6.64
N ARG A 145 4.92 -18.83 7.76
CA ARG A 145 5.99 -19.85 7.88
C ARG A 145 5.48 -21.29 7.76
N SER A 146 4.17 -21.50 7.89
CA SER A 146 3.56 -22.85 7.87
C SER A 146 3.20 -23.36 6.48
N TYR A 147 3.36 -22.53 5.45
CA TYR A 147 3.00 -22.85 4.07
C TYR A 147 4.12 -22.49 3.11
N ASP A 148 4.19 -23.24 2.00
CA ASP A 148 5.05 -22.93 0.87
C ASP A 148 4.24 -22.25 -0.23
N PHE A 149 4.83 -21.23 -0.86
CA PHE A 149 4.23 -20.46 -1.93
C PHE A 149 5.14 -20.32 -3.13
N ASP A 150 4.53 -20.20 -4.31
CA ASP A 150 5.27 -20.02 -5.58
C ASP A 150 5.63 -18.56 -5.80
N GLN A 151 4.79 -17.63 -5.34
CA GLN A 151 4.94 -16.18 -5.60
C GLN A 151 4.38 -15.35 -4.45
N LEU A 152 5.01 -14.19 -4.25
CA LEU A 152 4.61 -13.16 -3.30
C LEU A 152 4.44 -11.83 -4.04
N PHE A 153 3.29 -11.19 -3.84
CA PHE A 153 2.98 -9.84 -4.32
C PHE A 153 2.79 -8.93 -3.11
N ILE A 154 3.76 -8.06 -2.86
CA ILE A 154 3.76 -7.15 -1.72
C ILE A 154 3.59 -5.69 -2.17
N GLY A 155 2.91 -4.91 -1.34
CA GLY A 155 2.95 -3.45 -1.38
C GLY A 155 4.21 -2.93 -0.69
N ALA A 156 4.72 -1.77 -1.13
CA ALA A 156 5.82 -1.08 -0.48
C ALA A 156 5.65 0.43 -0.64
N ASP A 157 6.07 1.20 0.37
CA ASP A 157 6.06 2.65 0.32
C ASP A 157 7.23 3.21 -0.49
N GLY A 158 8.31 2.45 -0.58
CA GLY A 158 9.48 2.78 -1.37
C GLY A 158 10.30 1.55 -1.73
N ILE A 159 11.25 1.73 -2.65
CA ILE A 159 12.23 0.72 -3.03
C ILE A 159 13.61 1.36 -2.98
N ASP A 160 14.49 0.76 -2.20
CA ASP A 160 15.90 1.11 -2.12
C ASP A 160 16.74 0.07 -2.88
N PRO A 161 17.68 0.47 -3.76
CA PRO A 161 18.45 -0.47 -4.57
C PRO A 161 19.33 -1.43 -3.76
N GLU A 162 19.74 -1.03 -2.54
CA GLU A 162 20.60 -1.84 -1.68
C GLU A 162 19.81 -2.59 -0.61
N ARG A 163 18.73 -1.97 -0.10
CA ARG A 163 17.94 -2.46 1.04
C ARG A 163 16.66 -3.17 0.64
N GLY A 164 16.23 -3.05 -0.62
CA GLY A 164 14.98 -3.63 -1.13
C GLY A 164 13.74 -2.79 -0.83
N PRO A 165 12.55 -3.41 -0.77
CA PRO A 165 11.31 -2.72 -0.45
C PRO A 165 11.33 -2.19 0.98
N THR A 166 10.76 -1.00 1.18
CA THR A 166 10.71 -0.31 2.47
C THR A 166 9.29 0.08 2.82
N THR A 167 8.98 0.05 4.11
CA THR A 167 7.72 0.52 4.69
C THR A 167 8.01 1.44 5.88
N PHE A 168 7.06 2.30 6.22
CA PHE A 168 7.17 3.21 7.36
C PHE A 168 6.76 2.53 8.69
N ASN A 169 6.15 1.36 8.65
CA ASN A 169 5.65 0.64 9.83
C ASN A 169 6.58 -0.52 10.18
N GLU A 170 7.19 -0.47 11.37
CA GLU A 170 8.11 -1.49 11.88
C GLU A 170 7.47 -2.90 12.01
N LEU A 171 6.14 -2.97 12.11
CA LEU A 171 5.41 -4.23 12.27
C LEU A 171 5.03 -4.90 10.93
N VAL A 172 5.24 -4.21 9.81
CA VAL A 172 4.87 -4.69 8.46
C VAL A 172 6.11 -4.97 7.60
N GLY A 173 7.29 -4.51 8.05
CA GLY A 173 8.57 -4.66 7.34
C GLY A 173 9.28 -5.99 7.57
#